data_a10c4b06ab3f89422914c22e407f6304
#
_entry.id   a10c4b06ab3f89422914c22e407f6304
#
_cell.length_a   1.000
_cell.length_b   1.000
_cell.length_c   1.000
_cell.angle_alpha   90.00
_cell.angle_beta   90.00
_cell.angle_gamma   90.00
#
_symmetry.space_group_name_H-M   'P 1'
#
loop_
_entity.id
_entity.type
_entity.pdbx_description
1 polymer ?
#
loop_
_entity_poly.entity_id
_entity_poly.type
_entity_poly.pdbx_seq_one_letter_code
_entity_poly.pdbx_strand_id
1 'polypeptide(L)'
;MYPIYVLIALLPPVAMLIVGIWWKVSPPKMEGKGLAYRTQLSTKSPEAWAFAHKHGARLWVRMGVILTAAAGIAMYLLRDQDYQTFLIWILAGEMALFCVSAFLVEALL
;
A
#
# COMPACT_ATOMS: atom_id res chain seq x y z
N MET A 1 -8.87 -14.78 -19.63
CA MET A 1 -8.88 -13.47 -18.93
C MET A 1 -7.74 -13.28 -17.94
N TYR A 2 -6.70 -14.10 -18.08
CA TYR A 2 -5.53 -14.04 -17.21
C TYR A 2 -4.93 -12.61 -17.07
N PRO A 3 -4.78 -11.80 -18.15
CA PRO A 3 -4.21 -10.46 -18.00
C PRO A 3 -5.00 -9.55 -17.07
N ILE A 4 -6.33 -9.68 -17.06
CA ILE A 4 -7.18 -8.89 -16.16
C ILE A 4 -6.93 -9.27 -14.71
N TYR A 5 -6.77 -10.56 -14.42
CA TYR A 5 -6.48 -11.02 -13.07
C TYR A 5 -5.11 -10.57 -12.60
N VAL A 6 -4.12 -10.53 -13.50
CA VAL A 6 -2.80 -9.99 -13.17
C VAL A 6 -2.90 -8.51 -12.80
N LEU A 7 -3.66 -7.72 -13.56
CA LEU A 7 -3.87 -6.31 -13.26
C LEU A 7 -4.54 -6.13 -11.90
N ILE A 8 -5.54 -6.95 -11.58
CA ILE A 8 -6.22 -6.88 -10.30
C ILE A 8 -5.25 -7.20 -9.15
N ALA A 9 -4.41 -8.23 -9.32
CA ALA A 9 -3.44 -8.61 -8.28
C ALA A 9 -2.39 -7.52 -8.05
N LEU A 10 -1.99 -6.80 -9.10
CA LEU A 10 -0.96 -5.77 -9.00
C LEU A 10 -1.51 -4.42 -8.56
N LEU A 11 -2.82 -4.21 -8.66
CA LEU A 11 -3.43 -2.90 -8.40
C LEU A 11 -3.16 -2.40 -6.98
N PRO A 12 -3.42 -3.15 -5.88
CA PRO A 12 -3.18 -2.64 -4.54
C PRO A 12 -1.71 -2.28 -4.28
N PRO A 13 -0.71 -3.14 -4.57
CA PRO A 13 0.68 -2.77 -4.28
C PRO A 13 1.19 -1.63 -5.16
N VAL A 14 0.75 -1.55 -6.41
CA VAL A 14 1.14 -0.45 -7.28
C VAL A 14 0.52 0.85 -6.77
N ALA A 15 -0.72 0.83 -6.30
CA ALA A 15 -1.36 2.00 -5.71
C ALA A 15 -0.60 2.46 -4.46
N MET A 16 -0.19 1.53 -3.59
CA MET A 16 0.63 1.87 -2.42
C MET A 16 1.94 2.52 -2.82
N LEU A 17 2.59 1.97 -3.85
CA LEU A 17 3.86 2.50 -4.35
C LEU A 17 3.70 3.93 -4.87
N ILE A 18 2.65 4.17 -5.66
CA ILE A 18 2.38 5.49 -6.23
C ILE A 18 2.09 6.50 -5.12
N VAL A 19 1.24 6.16 -4.16
CA VAL A 19 0.91 7.04 -3.04
C VAL A 19 2.14 7.30 -2.18
N GLY A 20 2.94 6.26 -1.91
CA GLY A 20 4.17 6.40 -1.14
C GLY A 20 5.17 7.34 -1.79
N ILE A 21 5.37 7.21 -3.11
CA ILE A 21 6.26 8.09 -3.85
C ILE A 21 5.71 9.53 -3.84
N TRP A 22 4.41 9.69 -4.03
CA TRP A 22 3.77 11.00 -4.00
C TRP A 22 4.00 11.69 -2.66
N TRP A 23 3.77 10.98 -1.56
CA TRP A 23 3.97 11.56 -0.23
C TRP A 23 5.44 11.87 0.07
N LYS A 24 6.36 11.09 -0.52
CA LYS A 24 7.78 11.31 -0.35
C LYS A 24 8.25 12.58 -1.07
N VAL A 25 7.73 12.82 -2.28
CA VAL A 25 8.12 13.96 -3.12
C VAL A 25 7.35 15.21 -2.71
N SER A 26 6.05 15.07 -2.44
CA SER A 26 5.17 16.20 -2.13
C SER A 26 4.22 15.80 -1.01
N PRO A 27 4.67 15.87 0.26
CA PRO A 27 3.82 15.48 1.38
C PRO A 27 2.54 16.32 1.42
N PRO A 28 1.38 15.72 1.71
CA PRO A 28 0.14 16.47 1.82
C PRO A 28 0.17 17.40 3.02
N LYS A 29 -0.47 18.54 2.90
CA LYS A 29 -0.61 19.47 4.01
C LYS A 29 -1.74 19.03 4.92
N MET A 30 -1.57 19.22 6.21
CA MET A 30 -2.56 18.85 7.22
C MET A 30 -3.91 19.51 6.96
N GLU A 31 -3.88 20.75 6.50
CA GLU A 31 -5.07 21.56 6.22
C GLU A 31 -5.57 21.38 4.78
N GLY A 32 -4.80 20.68 3.95
CA GLY A 32 -5.14 20.49 2.55
C GLY A 32 -6.23 19.46 2.36
N LYS A 33 -6.83 19.48 1.18
CA LYS A 33 -7.78 18.46 0.72
C LYS A 33 -7.04 17.50 -0.19
N GLY A 34 -7.40 16.24 -0.13
CA GLY A 34 -6.80 15.22 -0.97
C GLY A 34 -6.45 13.97 -0.21
N LEU A 35 -5.79 13.05 -0.88
CA LEU A 35 -5.42 11.76 -0.30
C LEU A 35 -4.29 11.95 0.71
N ALA A 36 -4.57 11.59 1.96
CA ALA A 36 -3.61 11.69 3.05
C ALA A 36 -3.94 10.68 4.14
N TYR A 37 -2.95 10.40 4.98
CA TYR A 37 -3.14 9.54 6.14
C TYR A 37 -3.74 10.40 7.25
N ARG A 38 -5.05 10.27 7.46
CA ARG A 38 -5.79 11.12 8.41
C ARG A 38 -6.38 10.26 9.52
N THR A 39 -5.68 10.21 10.64
CA THR A 39 -6.16 9.54 11.85
C THR A 39 -6.14 10.54 12.99
N GLN A 40 -6.75 10.18 14.13
CA GLN A 40 -6.70 11.03 15.30
C GLN A 40 -5.27 11.27 15.76
N LEU A 41 -4.42 10.23 15.71
CA LEU A 41 -3.03 10.37 16.14
C LEU A 41 -2.20 11.17 15.15
N SER A 42 -2.42 11.00 13.84
CA SER A 42 -1.65 11.74 12.84
C SER A 42 -2.00 13.22 12.81
N THR A 43 -3.22 13.58 13.19
CA THR A 43 -3.69 14.97 13.16
C THR A 43 -3.55 15.70 14.50
N LYS A 44 -2.99 15.04 15.53
CA LYS A 44 -2.87 15.64 16.86
C LYS A 44 -1.87 16.81 16.93
N SER A 45 -0.90 16.83 16.02
CA SER A 45 0.10 17.91 15.96
C SER A 45 0.75 17.93 14.57
N PRO A 46 1.35 19.08 14.18
CA PRO A 46 2.10 19.13 12.92
C PRO A 46 3.25 18.12 12.86
N GLU A 47 3.90 17.84 13.99
CA GLU A 47 4.99 16.88 14.06
C GLU A 47 4.47 15.46 13.81
N ALA A 48 3.34 15.09 14.42
CA ALA A 48 2.73 13.78 14.19
C ALA A 48 2.30 13.62 12.74
N TRP A 49 1.73 14.65 12.14
CA TRP A 49 1.33 14.64 10.73
C TRP A 49 2.54 14.41 9.82
N ALA A 50 3.61 15.19 10.01
CA ALA A 50 4.82 15.06 9.21
C ALA A 50 5.45 13.68 9.39
N PHE A 51 5.50 13.16 10.61
CA PHE A 51 6.04 11.84 10.91
C PHE A 51 5.23 10.76 10.22
N ALA A 52 3.89 10.82 10.31
CA ALA A 52 3.01 9.81 9.72
C ALA A 52 3.24 9.70 8.21
N HIS A 53 3.33 10.84 7.51
CA HIS A 53 3.49 10.83 6.06
C HIS A 53 4.91 10.46 5.64
N LYS A 54 5.93 10.92 6.37
CA LYS A 54 7.31 10.56 6.07
C LYS A 54 7.56 9.08 6.29
N HIS A 55 7.14 8.57 7.43
CA HIS A 55 7.34 7.16 7.78
C HIS A 55 6.44 6.26 6.92
N GLY A 56 5.19 6.66 6.74
CA GLY A 56 4.24 5.93 5.91
C GLY A 56 4.68 5.86 4.46
N ALA A 57 5.20 6.96 3.91
CA ALA A 57 5.70 6.98 2.54
C ALA A 57 6.85 5.98 2.37
N ARG A 58 7.80 5.99 3.29
CA ARG A 58 8.95 5.07 3.25
C ARG A 58 8.48 3.61 3.33
N LEU A 59 7.57 3.33 4.25
CA LEU A 59 7.03 1.98 4.44
C LEU A 59 6.27 1.52 3.20
N TRP A 60 5.39 2.37 2.67
CA TRP A 60 4.55 2.01 1.53
C TRP A 60 5.34 1.84 0.25
N VAL A 61 6.40 2.62 0.04
CA VAL A 61 7.29 2.41 -1.12
C VAL A 61 7.95 1.04 -1.02
N ARG A 62 8.48 0.67 0.15
CA ARG A 62 9.09 -0.63 0.35
C ARG A 62 8.09 -1.77 0.17
N MET A 63 6.94 -1.66 0.81
CA MET A 63 5.90 -2.70 0.70
C MET A 63 5.35 -2.79 -0.70
N GLY A 64 5.16 -1.65 -1.37
CA GLY A 64 4.67 -1.64 -2.74
C GLY A 64 5.60 -2.35 -3.69
N VAL A 65 6.91 -2.12 -3.58
CA VAL A 65 7.91 -2.81 -4.41
C VAL A 65 7.89 -4.31 -4.13
N ILE A 66 7.94 -4.69 -2.85
CA ILE A 66 7.98 -6.10 -2.46
C ILE A 66 6.70 -6.83 -2.89
N LEU A 67 5.54 -6.22 -2.63
CA LEU A 67 4.25 -6.85 -2.97
C LEU A 67 4.01 -6.90 -4.47
N THR A 68 4.44 -5.89 -5.22
CA THR A 68 4.34 -5.89 -6.67
C THR A 68 5.16 -7.04 -7.25
N ALA A 69 6.40 -7.19 -6.80
CA ALA A 69 7.25 -8.28 -7.24
C ALA A 69 6.67 -9.65 -6.85
N ALA A 70 6.22 -9.78 -5.60
CA ALA A 70 5.65 -11.03 -5.11
C ALA A 70 4.37 -11.42 -5.86
N ALA A 71 3.48 -10.46 -6.07
CA ALA A 71 2.23 -10.71 -6.80
C ALA A 71 2.51 -11.07 -8.26
N GLY A 72 3.44 -10.37 -8.90
CA GLY A 72 3.82 -10.68 -10.29
C GLY A 72 4.39 -12.07 -10.42
N ILE A 73 5.29 -12.47 -9.53
CA ILE A 73 5.88 -13.79 -9.52
C ILE A 73 4.80 -14.86 -9.26
N ALA A 74 3.94 -14.62 -8.26
CA ALA A 74 2.88 -15.55 -7.93
C ALA A 74 1.93 -15.77 -9.10
N MET A 75 1.49 -14.72 -9.76
CA MET A 75 0.60 -14.84 -10.91
C MET A 75 1.28 -15.53 -12.10
N TYR A 76 2.58 -15.29 -12.29
CA TYR A 76 3.33 -15.98 -13.33
C TYR A 76 3.41 -17.49 -13.06
N LEU A 77 3.69 -17.89 -11.83
CA LEU A 77 3.78 -19.29 -11.45
C LEU A 77 2.40 -19.98 -11.50
N LEU A 78 1.33 -19.23 -11.29
CA LEU A 78 -0.03 -19.76 -11.27
C LEU A 78 -0.74 -19.63 -12.63
N ARG A 79 -0.07 -19.20 -13.67
CA ARG A 79 -0.71 -18.94 -14.97
C ARG A 79 -1.40 -20.17 -15.56
N ASP A 80 -0.89 -21.38 -15.27
CA ASP A 80 -1.46 -22.65 -15.74
C ASP A 80 -2.22 -23.37 -14.64
N GLN A 81 -2.50 -22.68 -13.53
CA GLN A 81 -3.22 -23.22 -12.38
C GLN A 81 -4.55 -22.49 -12.22
N ASP A 82 -5.23 -22.73 -11.11
CA ASP A 82 -6.48 -22.03 -10.78
C ASP A 82 -6.17 -20.65 -10.20
N TYR A 83 -5.68 -19.75 -11.05
CA TYR A 83 -5.30 -18.40 -10.62
C TYR A 83 -6.48 -17.59 -10.12
N GLN A 84 -7.71 -17.91 -10.53
CA GLN A 84 -8.91 -17.20 -10.05
C GLN A 84 -9.11 -17.41 -8.55
N THR A 85 -8.97 -18.63 -8.08
CA THR A 85 -9.09 -18.95 -6.65
C THR A 85 -7.90 -18.37 -5.87
N PHE A 86 -6.68 -18.53 -6.38
CA PHE A 86 -5.50 -18.01 -5.72
C PHE A 86 -5.48 -16.49 -5.67
N LEU A 87 -6.09 -15.81 -6.64
CA LEU A 87 -6.19 -14.36 -6.63
C LEU A 87 -6.90 -13.83 -5.37
N ILE A 88 -7.96 -14.52 -4.93
CA ILE A 88 -8.69 -14.15 -3.72
C ILE A 88 -7.73 -14.16 -2.52
N TRP A 89 -6.91 -15.18 -2.40
CA TRP A 89 -5.94 -15.28 -1.32
C TRP A 89 -4.84 -14.23 -1.42
N ILE A 90 -4.37 -13.94 -2.64
CA ILE A 90 -3.38 -12.91 -2.87
C ILE A 90 -3.93 -11.54 -2.43
N LEU A 91 -5.16 -11.21 -2.84
CA LEU A 91 -5.78 -9.94 -2.46
C LEU A 91 -6.00 -9.86 -0.94
N ALA A 92 -6.43 -10.96 -0.33
CA ALA A 92 -6.61 -11.00 1.12
C ALA A 92 -5.29 -10.75 1.85
N GLY A 93 -4.19 -11.35 1.39
CA GLY A 93 -2.87 -11.13 1.94
C GLY A 93 -2.40 -9.68 1.76
N GLU A 94 -2.61 -9.10 0.58
CA GLU A 94 -2.27 -7.71 0.30
C GLU A 94 -3.03 -6.76 1.22
N MET A 95 -4.34 -6.98 1.39
CA MET A 95 -5.15 -6.14 2.26
C MET A 95 -4.75 -6.29 3.73
N ALA A 96 -4.42 -7.51 4.17
CA ALA A 96 -3.94 -7.73 5.52
C ALA A 96 -2.63 -6.98 5.78
N LEU A 97 -1.70 -7.01 4.83
CA LEU A 97 -0.44 -6.30 4.95
C LEU A 97 -0.64 -4.78 4.90
N PHE A 98 -1.58 -4.31 4.11
CA PHE A 98 -1.95 -2.89 4.10
C PHE A 98 -2.44 -2.47 5.49
N CYS A 99 -3.33 -3.23 6.11
CA CYS A 99 -3.84 -2.94 7.44
C CYS A 99 -2.71 -2.98 8.48
N VAL A 100 -1.80 -3.95 8.39
CA VAL A 100 -0.64 -4.03 9.27
C VAL A 100 0.24 -2.80 9.12
N SER A 101 0.46 -2.32 7.89
CA SER A 101 1.28 -1.14 7.66
C SER A 101 0.67 0.11 8.31
N ALA A 102 -0.64 0.28 8.19
CA ALA A 102 -1.34 1.38 8.83
C ALA A 102 -1.22 1.29 10.35
N PHE A 103 -1.38 0.08 10.91
CA PHE A 103 -1.24 -0.14 12.34
C PHE A 103 0.17 0.18 12.82
N LEU A 104 1.20 -0.18 12.05
CA LEU A 104 2.60 0.10 12.42
C LEU A 104 2.86 1.61 12.47
N VAL A 105 2.31 2.36 11.53
CA VAL A 105 2.43 3.82 11.56
C VAL A 105 1.73 4.40 12.79
N GLU A 106 0.51 3.92 13.07
CA GLU A 106 -0.25 4.36 14.25
C GLU A 106 0.51 4.08 15.55
N ALA A 107 1.12 2.90 15.66
CA ALA A 107 1.81 2.49 16.88
C ALA A 107 3.00 3.39 17.21
N LEU A 108 3.60 4.04 16.19
CA LEU A 108 4.73 4.94 16.36
C LEU A 108 4.31 6.39 16.60
N LEU A 109 3.04 6.70 16.40
CA LEU A 109 2.52 8.04 16.66
C LEU A 109 2.18 8.22 18.14
#